data_0506118664c9d31a63421388b3e3cea4
#
_entry.id   0506118664c9d31a63421388b3e3cea4
#
_cell.length_a   1.000
_cell.length_b   1.000
_cell.length_c   1.000
_cell.angle_alpha   90.00
_cell.angle_beta   90.00
_cell.angle_gamma   90.00
#
_symmetry.space_group_name_H-M   'P 1'
#
loop_
_entity.id
_entity.type
_entity.pdbx_description
1 polymer ?
#
loop_
_entity_poly.entity_id
_entity_poly.type
_entity_poly.pdbx_seq_one_letter_code
_entity_poly.pdbx_strand_id
1 'polypeptide(L)'
;MIRYADERDFDILKKYDVHIKESELKKSIDANKILVMFSDGFIGWLRYNLFWDSIPFMNMLYLLEDYRGKGYGTQLVDFWEKEMRSRQYKTVMTSTQSNEQAQFFYRRNGYADCGALLLSNEPLEIILSKSLEE
;
A
#
# COMPACT_ATOMS: atom_id res chain seq x y z
N MET A 1 -8.57 11.61 7.89
CA MET A 1 -8.19 10.80 9.07
C MET A 1 -7.75 9.41 8.62
N ILE A 2 -6.65 8.95 9.16
CA ILE A 2 -6.07 7.64 8.82
C ILE A 2 -5.97 6.81 10.10
N ARG A 3 -6.37 5.55 10.04
CA ARG A 3 -6.24 4.62 11.16
C ARG A 3 -6.06 3.20 10.66
N TYR A 4 -5.65 2.30 11.54
CA TYR A 4 -5.66 0.87 11.20
C TYR A 4 -7.09 0.39 11.04
N ALA A 5 -7.31 -0.48 10.06
CA ALA A 5 -8.59 -1.11 9.84
C ALA A 5 -8.91 -2.07 11.00
N ASP A 6 -10.18 -2.19 11.33
CA ASP A 6 -10.70 -3.17 12.28
C ASP A 6 -11.89 -3.89 11.66
N GLU A 7 -12.57 -4.73 12.45
CA GLU A 7 -13.66 -5.54 11.93
C GLU A 7 -14.82 -4.73 11.32
N ARG A 8 -15.01 -3.48 11.74
CA ARG A 8 -16.05 -2.60 11.18
C ARG A 8 -15.79 -2.28 9.72
N ASP A 9 -14.54 -2.37 9.26
CA ASP A 9 -14.13 -2.00 7.91
C ASP A 9 -14.17 -3.19 6.94
N PHE A 10 -14.44 -4.40 7.44
CA PHE A 10 -14.34 -5.61 6.64
C PHE A 10 -15.22 -5.54 5.39
N ASP A 11 -16.49 -5.15 5.55
CA ASP A 11 -17.44 -5.17 4.43
C ASP A 11 -17.05 -4.20 3.32
N ILE A 12 -16.60 -3.00 3.67
CA ILE A 12 -16.20 -2.01 2.67
C ILE A 12 -14.88 -2.41 2.00
N LEU A 13 -13.94 -2.97 2.76
CA LEU A 13 -12.69 -3.46 2.18
C LEU A 13 -12.94 -4.65 1.26
N LYS A 14 -13.80 -5.57 1.64
CA LYS A 14 -14.18 -6.70 0.79
C LYS A 14 -14.79 -6.23 -0.52
N LYS A 15 -15.59 -5.17 -0.49
CA LYS A 15 -16.24 -4.62 -1.67
C LYS A 15 -15.23 -4.05 -2.66
N TYR A 16 -14.21 -3.34 -2.18
CA TYR A 16 -13.28 -2.62 -3.05
C TYR A 16 -11.98 -3.38 -3.33
N ASP A 17 -11.47 -4.14 -2.37
CA ASP A 17 -10.21 -4.88 -2.54
C ASP A 17 -10.48 -6.25 -3.14
N VAL A 18 -10.54 -6.29 -4.46
CA VAL A 18 -10.89 -7.52 -5.20
C VAL A 18 -9.69 -8.43 -5.45
N HIS A 19 -8.49 -8.02 -5.04
CA HIS A 19 -7.25 -8.76 -5.28
C HIS A 19 -6.80 -9.61 -4.11
N ILE A 20 -7.63 -9.74 -3.08
CA ILE A 20 -7.30 -10.52 -1.89
C ILE A 20 -8.46 -11.45 -1.54
N LYS A 21 -8.14 -12.66 -1.10
CA LYS A 21 -9.16 -13.61 -0.62
C LYS A 21 -9.73 -13.12 0.69
N GLU A 22 -11.01 -13.39 0.93
CA GLU A 22 -11.71 -12.98 2.15
C GLU A 22 -11.00 -13.43 3.41
N SER A 23 -10.52 -14.68 3.46
CA SER A 23 -9.79 -15.21 4.62
C SER A 23 -8.48 -14.47 4.87
N GLU A 24 -7.77 -14.10 3.81
CA GLU A 24 -6.53 -13.33 3.94
C GLU A 24 -6.81 -11.87 4.32
N LEU A 25 -7.91 -11.31 3.86
CA LEU A 25 -8.35 -9.97 4.26
C LEU A 25 -8.58 -9.90 5.76
N LYS A 26 -9.30 -10.89 6.31
CA LYS A 26 -9.55 -10.97 7.76
C LYS A 26 -8.25 -11.05 8.55
N LYS A 27 -7.33 -11.89 8.11
CA LYS A 27 -6.01 -12.02 8.76
C LYS A 27 -5.23 -10.71 8.72
N SER A 28 -5.27 -10.00 7.59
CA SER A 28 -4.57 -8.73 7.43
C SER A 28 -5.14 -7.64 8.33
N ILE A 29 -6.45 -7.60 8.49
CA ILE A 29 -7.11 -6.69 9.44
C ILE A 29 -6.66 -7.00 10.86
N ASP A 30 -6.74 -8.27 11.27
CA ASP A 30 -6.38 -8.69 12.62
C ASP A 30 -4.91 -8.46 12.94
N ALA A 31 -4.04 -8.52 11.93
CA ALA A 31 -2.60 -8.32 12.08
C ALA A 31 -2.19 -6.84 11.96
N ASN A 32 -3.14 -5.90 11.85
CA ASN A 32 -2.87 -4.47 11.67
C ASN A 32 -2.00 -4.17 10.44
N LYS A 33 -2.36 -4.80 9.32
CA LYS A 33 -1.64 -4.63 8.06
C LYS A 33 -2.42 -3.83 7.02
N ILE A 34 -3.49 -3.18 7.46
CA ILE A 34 -4.31 -2.33 6.58
C ILE A 34 -4.57 -1.01 7.27
N LEU A 35 -4.29 0.07 6.56
CA LEU A 35 -4.65 1.42 6.96
C LEU A 35 -5.85 1.86 6.12
N VAL A 36 -6.82 2.51 6.74
CA VAL A 36 -7.98 3.07 6.05
C VAL A 36 -7.99 4.57 6.22
N MET A 37 -8.46 5.27 5.18
CA MET A 37 -8.49 6.71 5.15
C MET A 37 -9.91 7.21 4.95
N PHE A 38 -10.25 8.23 5.70
CA PHE A 38 -11.59 8.84 5.69
C PHE A 38 -11.50 10.35 5.50
N SER A 39 -12.50 10.87 4.71
CA SER A 39 -12.82 12.30 4.65
C SER A 39 -14.30 12.32 4.57
N ASP A 40 -15.20 12.75 5.13
CA ASP A 40 -16.68 12.61 5.03
C ASP A 40 -17.12 11.20 4.61
N GLY A 41 -16.36 10.18 4.98
CA GLY A 41 -16.60 8.78 4.62
C GLY A 41 -15.32 8.13 4.13
N PHE A 42 -15.41 6.85 3.80
CA PHE A 42 -14.26 6.06 3.33
C PHE A 42 -13.77 6.57 1.98
N ILE A 43 -12.48 6.83 1.85
CA ILE A 43 -11.89 7.30 0.59
C ILE A 43 -10.75 6.45 0.06
N GLY A 44 -10.17 5.55 0.86
CA GLY A 44 -9.09 4.72 0.38
C GLY A 44 -8.46 3.85 1.44
N TRP A 45 -7.50 3.03 1.02
CA TRP A 45 -6.78 2.14 1.94
C TRP A 45 -5.38 1.83 1.42
N LEU A 46 -4.54 1.36 2.36
CA LEU A 46 -3.21 0.85 2.08
C LEU A 46 -3.08 -0.50 2.79
N ARG A 47 -2.65 -1.53 2.05
CA ARG A 47 -2.47 -2.87 2.60
C ARG A 47 -1.03 -3.31 2.35
N TYR A 48 -0.39 -3.90 3.36
CA TYR A 48 0.99 -4.36 3.23
C TYR A 48 1.18 -5.72 3.92
N ASN A 49 2.28 -6.37 3.60
CA ASN A 49 2.77 -7.54 4.32
C ASN A 49 4.29 -7.45 4.40
N LEU A 50 4.95 -8.50 4.90
CA LEU A 50 6.40 -8.50 5.04
C LEU A 50 7.03 -9.37 3.96
N PHE A 51 7.83 -8.77 3.11
CA PHE A 51 8.64 -9.46 2.13
C PHE A 51 9.84 -10.08 2.85
N TRP A 52 10.12 -11.36 2.58
CA TRP A 52 11.14 -12.12 3.30
C TRP A 52 10.92 -12.10 4.82
N ASP A 53 9.68 -12.01 5.25
CA ASP A 53 9.30 -11.95 6.67
C ASP A 53 9.88 -10.74 7.42
N SER A 54 10.47 -9.77 6.73
CA SER A 54 11.21 -8.69 7.40
C SER A 54 11.07 -7.30 6.80
N ILE A 55 10.68 -7.17 5.53
CA ILE A 55 10.62 -5.86 4.85
C ILE A 55 9.16 -5.51 4.52
N PRO A 56 8.61 -4.44 5.10
CA PRO A 56 7.24 -4.04 4.74
C PRO A 56 7.11 -3.78 3.25
N PHE A 57 6.18 -4.49 2.62
CA PHE A 57 5.91 -4.42 1.18
C PHE A 57 4.46 -4.00 1.00
N MET A 58 4.25 -2.82 0.40
CA MET A 58 2.92 -2.30 0.14
C MET A 58 2.31 -3.04 -1.05
N ASN A 59 1.29 -3.84 -0.79
CA ASN A 59 0.63 -4.64 -1.82
C ASN A 59 -0.51 -3.91 -2.50
N MET A 60 -1.08 -2.92 -1.84
CA MET A 60 -2.23 -2.19 -2.37
C MET A 60 -2.22 -0.77 -1.81
N LEU A 61 -2.35 0.18 -2.70
CA LEU A 61 -2.64 1.58 -2.37
C LEU A 61 -3.76 2.01 -3.31
N TYR A 62 -4.90 2.36 -2.75
CA TYR A 62 -6.06 2.71 -3.56
C TYR A 62 -6.82 3.86 -2.96
N LEU A 63 -7.19 4.80 -3.82
CA LEU A 63 -8.10 5.90 -3.47
C LEU A 63 -9.30 5.82 -4.40
N LEU A 64 -10.48 6.11 -3.86
CA LEU A 64 -11.67 6.24 -4.69
C LEU A 64 -11.45 7.37 -5.70
N GLU A 65 -12.01 7.23 -6.89
CA GLU A 65 -11.69 8.06 -8.04
C GLU A 65 -11.79 9.57 -7.76
N ASP A 66 -12.84 10.00 -7.06
CA ASP A 66 -13.08 11.41 -6.78
C ASP A 66 -12.04 12.04 -5.83
N TYR A 67 -11.22 11.23 -5.20
CA TYR A 67 -10.22 11.68 -4.23
C TYR A 67 -8.80 11.60 -4.74
N ARG A 68 -8.62 11.23 -6.02
CA ARG A 68 -7.30 11.14 -6.64
C ARG A 68 -6.80 12.51 -7.08
N GLY A 69 -5.48 12.66 -7.15
CA GLY A 69 -4.84 13.89 -7.61
C GLY A 69 -4.92 15.04 -6.63
N LYS A 70 -5.21 14.78 -5.36
CA LYS A 70 -5.38 15.82 -4.33
C LYS A 70 -4.40 15.68 -3.15
N GLY A 71 -3.42 14.80 -3.27
CA GLY A 71 -2.41 14.60 -2.25
C GLY A 71 -2.75 13.56 -1.19
N TYR A 72 -3.92 12.95 -1.24
CA TYR A 72 -4.31 11.94 -0.24
C TYR A 72 -3.44 10.68 -0.29
N GLY A 73 -3.02 10.26 -1.49
CA GLY A 73 -2.13 9.11 -1.63
C GLY A 73 -0.79 9.34 -0.94
N THR A 74 -0.21 10.52 -1.11
CA THR A 74 1.02 10.89 -0.43
C THR A 74 0.83 10.91 1.09
N GLN A 75 -0.29 11.45 1.58
CA GLN A 75 -0.58 11.44 3.01
C GLN A 75 -0.66 10.02 3.58
N LEU A 76 -1.30 9.13 2.85
CA LEU A 76 -1.47 7.74 3.30
C LEU A 76 -0.13 7.00 3.31
N VAL A 77 0.69 7.17 2.28
CA VAL A 77 2.03 6.57 2.21
C VAL A 77 2.93 7.15 3.30
N ASP A 78 2.90 8.47 3.51
CA ASP A 78 3.70 9.11 4.57
C ASP A 78 3.31 8.58 5.96
N PHE A 79 2.03 8.41 6.21
CA PHE A 79 1.55 7.83 7.48
C PHE A 79 2.10 6.42 7.67
N TRP A 80 2.01 5.60 6.63
CA TRP A 80 2.52 4.24 6.67
C TRP A 80 4.03 4.20 6.91
N GLU A 81 4.78 5.04 6.22
CA GLU A 81 6.24 5.11 6.39
C GLU A 81 6.61 5.51 7.81
N LYS A 82 5.89 6.46 8.40
CA LYS A 82 6.12 6.85 9.79
C LYS A 82 5.84 5.72 10.76
N GLU A 83 4.75 4.96 10.52
CA GLU A 83 4.44 3.78 11.33
C GLU A 83 5.53 2.71 11.19
N MET A 84 6.01 2.47 9.99
CA MET A 84 7.08 1.50 9.78
C MET A 84 8.39 1.95 10.42
N ARG A 85 8.70 3.23 10.32
CA ARG A 85 9.88 3.81 10.96
C ARG A 85 9.79 3.67 12.49
N SER A 86 8.63 3.89 13.06
CA SER A 86 8.42 3.75 14.52
C SER A 86 8.61 2.32 15.01
N ARG A 87 8.41 1.34 14.12
CA ARG A 87 8.66 -0.09 14.41
C ARG A 87 10.08 -0.51 14.05
N GLN A 88 10.95 0.47 13.71
CA GLN A 88 12.37 0.26 13.43
C GLN A 88 12.66 -0.48 12.12
N TYR A 89 11.73 -0.51 11.20
CA TYR A 89 12.02 -0.95 9.84
C TYR A 89 12.84 0.13 9.14
N LYS A 90 13.86 -0.29 8.39
CA LYS A 90 14.80 0.62 7.71
C LYS A 90 14.51 0.80 6.23
N THR A 91 13.71 -0.07 5.65
CA THR A 91 13.39 -0.07 4.23
C THR A 91 11.94 -0.46 4.04
N VAL A 92 11.30 0.13 3.06
CA VAL A 92 9.97 -0.28 2.62
C VAL A 92 10.01 -0.54 1.12
N MET A 93 9.08 -1.35 0.64
CA MET A 93 9.02 -1.76 -0.76
C MET A 93 7.60 -1.65 -1.30
N THR A 94 7.50 -1.62 -2.61
CA THR A 94 6.23 -1.78 -3.33
C THR A 94 6.52 -2.26 -4.75
N SER A 95 5.48 -2.50 -5.53
CA SER A 95 5.63 -2.81 -6.94
C SER A 95 4.47 -2.23 -7.74
N THR A 96 4.67 -2.11 -9.04
CA THR A 96 3.66 -1.63 -9.97
C THR A 96 3.97 -2.17 -11.36
N GLN A 97 2.94 -2.36 -12.18
CA GLN A 97 3.16 -2.79 -13.55
C GLN A 97 3.75 -1.66 -14.38
N SER A 98 4.62 -2.01 -15.32
CA SER A 98 5.37 -1.05 -16.13
C SER A 98 4.47 -0.17 -17.01
N ASN A 99 3.23 -0.57 -17.26
CA ASN A 99 2.26 0.20 -18.03
C ASN A 99 1.33 1.06 -17.16
N GLU A 100 1.57 1.14 -15.86
CA GLU A 100 0.73 1.90 -14.92
C GLU A 100 1.37 3.23 -14.54
N GLN A 101 0.53 4.25 -14.34
CA GLN A 101 0.98 5.59 -13.94
C GLN A 101 1.48 5.64 -12.50
N ALA A 102 1.10 4.68 -11.68
CA ALA A 102 1.50 4.62 -10.27
C ALA A 102 3.03 4.64 -10.09
N GLN A 103 3.78 4.12 -11.07
CA GLN A 103 5.25 4.14 -11.02
C GLN A 103 5.80 5.56 -10.82
N PHE A 104 5.20 6.54 -11.47
CA PHE A 104 5.64 7.94 -11.36
C PHE A 104 5.32 8.52 -9.99
N PHE A 105 4.16 8.17 -9.44
CA PHE A 105 3.78 8.55 -8.08
C PHE A 105 4.80 8.02 -7.07
N TYR A 106 5.18 6.75 -7.16
CA TYR A 106 6.14 6.17 -6.23
C TYR A 106 7.52 6.82 -6.34
N ARG A 107 7.99 7.06 -7.57
CA ARG A 107 9.29 7.71 -7.75
C ARG A 107 9.29 9.14 -7.22
N ARG A 108 8.20 9.89 -7.40
CA ARG A 108 8.07 11.23 -6.81
C ARG A 108 8.08 11.21 -5.29
N ASN A 109 7.66 10.11 -4.70
CA ASN A 109 7.64 9.95 -3.25
C ASN A 109 8.91 9.30 -2.70
N GLY A 110 9.96 9.23 -3.51
CA GLY A 110 11.28 8.80 -3.06
C GLY A 110 11.59 7.32 -3.25
N TYR A 111 10.72 6.57 -3.93
CA TYR A 111 10.97 5.17 -4.24
C TYR A 111 11.84 5.05 -5.48
N ALA A 112 12.80 4.12 -5.44
CA ALA A 112 13.70 3.85 -6.54
C ALA A 112 13.52 2.41 -7.04
N ASP A 113 13.62 2.23 -8.35
CA ASP A 113 13.56 0.90 -8.97
C ASP A 113 14.68 0.02 -8.41
N CYS A 114 14.36 -1.17 -7.93
CA CYS A 114 15.36 -2.10 -7.41
C CYS A 114 15.30 -3.49 -8.03
N GLY A 115 14.36 -3.75 -8.91
CA GLY A 115 14.24 -5.02 -9.59
C GLY A 115 12.95 -5.12 -10.39
N ALA A 116 12.68 -6.31 -10.90
CA ALA A 116 11.47 -6.55 -11.67
C ALA A 116 11.13 -8.03 -11.67
N LEU A 117 9.84 -8.34 -11.88
CA LEU A 117 9.36 -9.68 -12.07
C LEU A 117 8.81 -9.84 -13.50
N LEU A 118 9.16 -10.95 -14.12
CA LEU A 118 8.65 -11.35 -15.42
C LEU A 118 7.60 -12.44 -15.21
N LEU A 119 6.34 -12.01 -15.11
CA LEU A 119 5.22 -12.93 -14.93
C LEU A 119 4.57 -13.23 -16.27
N SER A 120 4.23 -14.51 -16.50
CA SER A 120 3.65 -14.95 -17.76
C SER A 120 2.35 -14.18 -18.07
N ASN A 121 2.26 -13.64 -19.30
CA ASN A 121 1.08 -12.94 -19.80
C ASN A 121 0.72 -11.66 -19.05
N GLU A 122 1.69 -11.10 -18.32
CA GLU A 122 1.51 -9.86 -17.59
C GLU A 122 2.56 -8.84 -18.03
N PRO A 123 2.27 -7.54 -17.94
CA PRO A 123 3.31 -6.53 -18.07
C PRO A 123 4.40 -6.72 -17.02
N LEU A 124 5.60 -6.20 -17.29
CA LEU A 124 6.70 -6.24 -16.34
C LEU A 124 6.26 -5.63 -15.01
N GLU A 125 6.49 -6.34 -13.91
CA GLU A 125 6.22 -5.81 -12.57
C GLU A 125 7.49 -5.16 -12.04
N ILE A 126 7.49 -3.83 -11.94
CA ILE A 126 8.63 -3.07 -11.43
C ILE A 126 8.60 -3.11 -9.91
N ILE A 127 9.72 -3.48 -9.30
CA ILE A 127 9.86 -3.48 -7.84
C ILE A 127 10.64 -2.24 -7.42
N LEU A 128 10.11 -1.52 -6.44
CA LEU A 128 10.71 -0.28 -5.95
C LEU A 128 10.94 -0.37 -4.45
N SER A 129 11.93 0.36 -3.97
CA SER A 129 12.24 0.43 -2.55
C SER A 129 12.56 1.85 -2.13
N LYS A 130 12.43 2.10 -0.82
CA LYS A 130 12.77 3.39 -0.24
C LYS A 130 13.43 3.16 1.11
N SER A 131 14.56 3.83 1.36
CA SER A 131 15.20 3.83 2.66
C SER A 131 14.42 4.74 3.61
N LEU A 132 14.16 4.25 4.82
CA LEU A 132 13.56 5.04 5.90
C LEU A 132 14.62 5.63 6.83
N GLU A 133 15.89 5.33 6.58
CA GLU A 133 17.01 5.91 7.34
C GLU A 133 17.29 7.33 6.86
N GLU A 134 17.60 8.20 7.76
CA GLU A 134 17.96 9.59 7.45
C GLU A 134 19.46 9.76 7.28
#